data_c2ce72c1e6d51fbaa6cc9582d4fd8d23
#
_entry.id   c2ce72c1e6d51fbaa6cc9582d4fd8d23
#
_cell.length_a   1.000
_cell.length_b   1.000
_cell.length_c   1.000
_cell.angle_alpha   90.00
_cell.angle_beta   90.00
_cell.angle_gamma   90.00
#
_symmetry.space_group_name_H-M   'P 1'
#
loop_
_entity.id
_entity.type
_entity.pdbx_description
1 polymer ?
#
loop_
_entity_poly.entity_id
_entity_poly.type
_entity_poly.pdbx_seq_one_letter_code
_entity_poly.pdbx_strand_id
1 'polypeptide(L)'
;MHFTSGINRPPYEGNSGFLQLTSGCSHNGCYFCSYYKTDRFKRSPMEEIEADVKEIPKYFGAPKRIFLQSADAFSADYDVLMKMAELLHRYVPSVETIGGYARIDNFVDKTEEQIRNMKDAGFADPYIGVESGDDHLLKFMHKGYNRATAREQLEKLDSAGFSYVVNWINGLGGKGYGLKHALDTASLYDGLHPSMIDISSLVLIPKTGLWNLARAGKYEEAGEVERLQEMQEFLKALTNDTIFQSSHISVPFHVRTEIPAHKQELIDGIQEIIDNQGEAALRRFRTEYASQGYRAPGEY
;
A
#
# COMPACT_ATOMS: atom_id res chain seq x y z
N MET A 1 23.49 7.55 -6.67
CA MET A 1 22.16 7.50 -5.98
C MET A 1 22.30 6.79 -4.64
N HIS A 2 21.73 7.35 -3.58
CA HIS A 2 21.84 6.86 -2.19
C HIS A 2 20.64 5.99 -1.81
N PHE A 3 20.70 4.69 -2.07
CA PHE A 3 19.72 3.76 -1.54
C PHE A 3 20.30 3.04 -0.33
N THR A 4 19.76 3.30 0.84
CA THR A 4 20.20 2.71 2.12
C THR A 4 19.25 1.65 2.65
N SER A 5 18.12 1.45 2.00
CA SER A 5 17.17 0.35 2.19
C SER A 5 16.94 -0.37 0.85
N GLY A 6 16.41 -1.58 0.89
CA GLY A 6 16.03 -2.30 -0.32
C GLY A 6 14.98 -1.51 -1.13
N ILE A 7 15.08 -1.56 -2.47
CA ILE A 7 14.10 -0.97 -3.38
C ILE A 7 12.83 -1.84 -3.34
N ASN A 8 11.72 -1.22 -2.94
CA ASN A 8 10.41 -1.85 -2.91
C ASN A 8 9.39 -0.99 -3.67
N ARG A 9 8.53 -1.63 -4.45
CA ARG A 9 7.52 -0.94 -5.26
C ARG A 9 6.36 -1.87 -5.60
N PRO A 10 5.17 -1.33 -5.89
CA PRO A 10 4.11 -2.10 -6.51
C PRO A 10 4.54 -2.58 -7.92
N PRO A 11 4.05 -3.72 -8.42
CA PRO A 11 4.42 -4.24 -9.73
C PRO A 11 4.20 -3.26 -10.88
N TYR A 12 3.15 -2.43 -10.82
CA TYR A 12 2.82 -1.45 -11.86
C TYR A 12 3.77 -0.24 -11.91
N GLU A 13 4.62 -0.04 -10.91
CA GLU A 13 5.67 1.00 -10.88
C GLU A 13 6.98 0.53 -11.55
N GLY A 14 6.92 -0.52 -12.37
CA GLY A 14 8.08 -1.11 -13.02
C GLY A 14 8.89 -0.16 -13.90
N ASN A 15 8.23 0.82 -14.52
CA ASN A 15 8.82 1.80 -15.43
C ASN A 15 9.11 3.16 -14.77
N SER A 16 8.85 3.31 -13.47
CA SER A 16 9.12 4.55 -12.75
C SER A 16 10.60 4.72 -12.44
N GLY A 17 11.07 5.97 -12.44
CA GLY A 17 12.34 6.29 -11.81
C GLY A 17 12.20 6.25 -10.28
N PHE A 18 13.31 6.06 -9.55
CA PHE A 18 13.30 5.97 -8.10
C PHE A 18 14.13 7.05 -7.46
N LEU A 19 13.66 7.55 -6.31
CA LEU A 19 14.37 8.50 -5.48
C LEU A 19 14.12 8.17 -4.00
N GLN A 20 15.12 8.28 -3.14
CA GLN A 20 15.01 8.07 -1.70
C GLN A 20 14.95 9.41 -0.97
N LEU A 21 13.85 9.71 -0.29
CA LEU A 21 13.72 10.82 0.66
C LEU A 21 13.88 10.36 2.10
N THR A 22 13.43 9.14 2.36
CA THR A 22 13.52 8.51 3.68
C THR A 22 14.04 7.09 3.51
N SER A 23 14.57 6.51 4.55
CA SER A 23 14.86 5.07 4.63
C SER A 23 14.16 4.46 5.84
N GLY A 24 13.86 3.18 5.77
CA GLY A 24 13.11 2.50 6.83
C GLY A 24 11.64 2.92 6.89
N CYS A 25 11.02 2.80 8.06
CA CYS A 25 9.65 3.19 8.34
C CYS A 25 9.59 4.01 9.62
N SER A 26 8.93 5.19 9.60
CA SER A 26 8.83 6.09 10.76
C SER A 26 8.08 5.45 11.92
N HIS A 27 7.10 4.59 11.63
CA HIS A 27 6.31 3.87 12.63
C HIS A 27 6.92 2.53 13.02
N ASN A 28 7.26 1.70 12.05
CA ASN A 28 7.86 0.36 12.16
C ASN A 28 7.26 -0.58 13.23
N GLY A 29 6.04 -0.30 13.70
CA GLY A 29 5.34 -1.00 14.79
C GLY A 29 4.40 -2.10 14.33
N CYS A 30 3.99 -2.16 13.05
CA CYS A 30 2.97 -3.07 12.55
C CYS A 30 3.34 -4.54 12.79
N TYR A 31 2.41 -5.32 13.34
CA TYR A 31 2.65 -6.73 13.71
C TYR A 31 2.79 -7.66 12.52
N PHE A 32 2.16 -7.36 11.39
CA PHE A 32 2.23 -8.18 10.17
C PHE A 32 3.43 -7.86 9.27
N CYS A 33 4.05 -6.68 9.43
CA CYS A 33 5.07 -6.19 8.52
C CYS A 33 6.48 -6.61 8.92
N SER A 34 7.31 -6.98 7.93
CA SER A 34 8.72 -7.32 8.12
C SER A 34 9.69 -6.43 7.33
N TYR A 35 9.19 -5.61 6.40
CA TYR A 35 10.02 -4.96 5.37
C TYR A 35 11.17 -4.11 5.92
N TYR A 36 10.95 -3.36 7.00
CA TYR A 36 11.92 -2.39 7.51
C TYR A 36 12.31 -2.64 8.96
N LYS A 37 12.14 -3.88 9.47
CA LYS A 37 12.42 -4.20 10.89
C LYS A 37 13.88 -4.05 11.27
N THR A 38 14.77 -4.23 10.30
CA THR A 38 16.23 -4.09 10.47
C THR A 38 16.74 -2.70 10.09
N ASP A 39 15.92 -1.90 9.42
CA ASP A 39 16.32 -0.61 8.89
C ASP A 39 15.98 0.50 9.88
N ARG A 40 16.96 1.32 10.18
CA ARG A 40 16.72 2.53 10.98
C ARG A 40 16.07 3.59 10.12
N PHE A 41 14.95 4.17 10.62
CA PHE A 41 14.35 5.32 9.96
C PHE A 41 15.32 6.52 9.93
N LYS A 42 15.48 7.10 8.74
CA LYS A 42 16.28 8.31 8.51
C LYS A 42 15.61 9.15 7.43
N ARG A 43 15.82 10.46 7.48
CA ARG A 43 15.52 11.40 6.39
C ARG A 43 16.81 11.72 5.64
N SER A 44 16.78 11.70 4.32
CA SER A 44 17.91 12.09 3.48
C SER A 44 18.14 13.60 3.59
N PRO A 45 19.39 14.05 3.75
CA PRO A 45 19.72 15.47 3.65
C PRO A 45 19.39 16.03 2.25
N MET A 46 19.06 17.30 2.16
CA MET A 46 18.67 17.92 0.88
C MET A 46 19.81 17.87 -0.15
N GLU A 47 21.05 17.94 0.27
CA GLU A 47 22.24 17.82 -0.59
C GLU A 47 22.33 16.44 -1.25
N GLU A 48 21.98 15.37 -0.52
CA GLU A 48 21.92 14.01 -1.07
C GLU A 48 20.75 13.87 -2.05
N ILE A 49 19.57 14.43 -1.70
CA ILE A 49 18.39 14.43 -2.58
C ILE A 49 18.72 15.13 -3.89
N GLU A 50 19.34 16.32 -3.86
CA GLU A 50 19.70 17.06 -5.05
C GLU A 50 20.74 16.31 -5.90
N ALA A 51 21.74 15.69 -5.27
CA ALA A 51 22.74 14.88 -5.96
C ALA A 51 22.07 13.68 -6.66
N ASP A 52 21.15 13.00 -5.98
CA ASP A 52 20.44 11.85 -6.54
C ASP A 52 19.52 12.26 -7.69
N VAL A 53 18.78 13.37 -7.55
CA VAL A 53 17.94 13.91 -8.64
C VAL A 53 18.74 14.15 -9.91
N LYS A 54 19.96 14.72 -9.80
CA LYS A 54 20.84 14.94 -10.94
C LYS A 54 21.33 13.65 -11.61
N GLU A 55 21.34 12.55 -10.87
CA GLU A 55 21.74 11.24 -11.40
C GLU A 55 20.58 10.46 -12.07
N ILE A 56 19.31 10.83 -11.82
CA ILE A 56 18.14 10.14 -12.39
C ILE A 56 18.25 9.91 -13.90
N PRO A 57 18.61 10.92 -14.74
CA PRO A 57 18.70 10.72 -16.18
C PRO A 57 19.72 9.64 -16.58
N LYS A 58 20.78 9.47 -15.80
CA LYS A 58 21.81 8.46 -16.06
C LYS A 58 21.29 7.02 -15.84
N TYR A 59 20.45 6.81 -14.82
CA TYR A 59 19.99 5.48 -14.44
C TYR A 59 18.63 5.11 -15.04
N PHE A 60 17.75 6.09 -15.25
CA PHE A 60 16.36 5.89 -15.66
C PHE A 60 16.01 6.58 -16.98
N GLY A 61 16.95 7.27 -17.62
CA GLY A 61 16.71 8.02 -18.85
C GLY A 61 15.78 9.22 -18.61
N ALA A 62 14.63 9.25 -19.30
CA ALA A 62 13.63 10.31 -19.20
C ALA A 62 12.33 9.75 -18.56
N PRO A 63 12.31 9.43 -17.28
CA PRO A 63 11.13 8.86 -16.64
C PRO A 63 10.02 9.91 -16.57
N LYS A 64 8.79 9.49 -16.84
CA LYS A 64 7.59 10.35 -16.67
C LYS A 64 7.08 10.33 -15.23
N ARG A 65 7.41 9.29 -14.47
CA ARG A 65 6.99 9.12 -13.10
C ARG A 65 8.19 8.82 -12.21
N ILE A 66 8.22 9.43 -11.03
CA ILE A 66 9.14 9.10 -9.94
C ILE A 66 8.35 8.42 -8.83
N PHE A 67 8.81 7.25 -8.39
CA PHE A 67 8.29 6.57 -7.22
C PHE A 67 9.27 6.71 -6.05
N LEU A 68 8.86 7.43 -5.04
CA LEU A 68 9.65 7.68 -3.83
C LEU A 68 9.78 6.40 -3.03
N GLN A 69 11.01 6.01 -2.75
CA GLN A 69 11.34 4.77 -2.07
C GLN A 69 11.16 4.86 -0.55
N SER A 70 11.14 3.69 0.10
CA SER A 70 10.91 3.48 1.53
C SER A 70 9.41 3.36 1.89
N ALA A 71 9.12 3.12 3.18
CA ALA A 71 7.76 2.80 3.63
C ALA A 71 6.81 3.99 3.68
N ASP A 72 7.34 5.20 3.88
CA ASP A 72 6.55 6.39 4.14
C ASP A 72 7.29 7.68 3.75
N ALA A 73 7.65 7.77 2.48
CA ALA A 73 8.34 8.94 1.93
C ALA A 73 7.58 10.25 2.20
N PHE A 74 6.24 10.19 2.27
CA PHE A 74 5.38 11.32 2.58
C PHE A 74 5.40 11.77 4.06
N SER A 75 6.15 11.07 4.93
CA SER A 75 6.48 11.55 6.28
C SER A 75 7.50 12.69 6.28
N ALA A 76 8.10 12.98 5.14
CA ALA A 76 8.95 14.16 4.99
C ALA A 76 8.14 15.46 5.15
N ASP A 77 8.80 16.48 5.66
CA ASP A 77 8.18 17.78 5.87
C ASP A 77 7.72 18.38 4.54
N TYR A 78 6.64 19.15 4.56
CA TYR A 78 6.04 19.75 3.35
C TYR A 78 7.09 20.50 2.51
N ASP A 79 7.93 21.33 3.13
CA ASP A 79 8.92 22.12 2.42
C ASP A 79 10.00 21.26 1.75
N VAL A 80 10.34 20.12 2.35
CA VAL A 80 11.26 19.14 1.76
C VAL A 80 10.64 18.49 0.53
N LEU A 81 9.37 18.09 0.60
CA LEU A 81 8.64 17.53 -0.53
C LEU A 81 8.55 18.52 -1.69
N MET A 82 8.18 19.77 -1.41
CA MET A 82 8.07 20.81 -2.44
C MET A 82 9.41 21.16 -3.06
N LYS A 83 10.47 21.25 -2.24
CA LYS A 83 11.84 21.51 -2.75
C LYS A 83 12.34 20.37 -3.63
N MET A 84 12.07 19.13 -3.25
CA MET A 84 12.42 17.96 -4.06
C MET A 84 11.68 17.98 -5.41
N ALA A 85 10.37 18.31 -5.43
CA ALA A 85 9.60 18.43 -6.67
C ALA A 85 10.17 19.54 -7.58
N GLU A 86 10.55 20.70 -7.04
CA GLU A 86 11.25 21.75 -7.77
C GLU A 86 12.54 21.25 -8.42
N LEU A 87 13.36 20.50 -7.68
CA LEU A 87 14.61 19.93 -8.20
C LEU A 87 14.33 18.90 -9.31
N LEU A 88 13.31 18.03 -9.14
CA LEU A 88 12.90 17.07 -10.18
C LEU A 88 12.51 17.80 -11.47
N HIS A 89 11.63 18.79 -11.41
CA HIS A 89 11.21 19.54 -12.61
C HIS A 89 12.37 20.28 -13.28
N ARG A 90 13.34 20.74 -12.49
CA ARG A 90 14.55 21.43 -13.00
C ARG A 90 15.52 20.50 -13.72
N TYR A 91 15.83 19.33 -13.12
CA TYR A 91 16.88 18.45 -13.61
C TYR A 91 16.37 17.25 -14.42
N VAL A 92 15.08 16.92 -14.28
CA VAL A 92 14.42 15.81 -14.97
C VAL A 92 13.08 16.27 -15.54
N PRO A 93 13.10 17.18 -16.54
CA PRO A 93 11.89 17.85 -17.04
C PRO A 93 10.87 16.89 -17.70
N SER A 94 11.21 15.63 -17.89
CA SER A 94 10.29 14.58 -18.35
C SER A 94 9.32 14.11 -17.28
N VAL A 95 9.58 14.41 -15.98
CA VAL A 95 8.74 13.98 -14.87
C VAL A 95 7.41 14.72 -14.90
N GLU A 96 6.34 13.96 -15.01
CA GLU A 96 4.96 14.43 -14.98
C GLU A 96 4.31 14.18 -13.61
N THR A 97 4.66 13.06 -12.96
CA THR A 97 4.06 12.66 -11.68
C THR A 97 5.06 12.12 -10.66
N ILE A 98 4.75 12.31 -9.37
CA ILE A 98 5.55 11.90 -8.22
C ILE A 98 4.65 11.11 -7.27
N GLY A 99 4.91 9.82 -7.10
CA GLY A 99 4.22 8.95 -6.13
C GLY A 99 5.20 8.35 -5.14
N GLY A 100 4.73 7.39 -4.36
CA GLY A 100 5.54 6.67 -3.37
C GLY A 100 4.66 5.98 -2.35
N TYR A 101 5.25 5.17 -1.48
CA TYR A 101 4.51 4.64 -0.35
C TYR A 101 4.23 5.72 0.69
N ALA A 102 3.03 5.66 1.26
CA ALA A 102 2.61 6.53 2.34
C ALA A 102 1.85 5.75 3.42
N ARG A 103 1.92 6.24 4.64
CA ARG A 103 0.97 5.94 5.70
C ARG A 103 -0.11 7.02 5.69
N ILE A 104 -1.32 6.68 6.10
CA ILE A 104 -2.40 7.70 6.12
C ILE A 104 -2.10 8.85 7.09
N ASP A 105 -1.40 8.56 8.18
CA ASP A 105 -1.00 9.57 9.17
C ASP A 105 0.13 10.50 8.71
N ASN A 106 0.74 10.26 7.53
CA ASN A 106 1.67 11.22 6.90
C ASN A 106 0.99 12.52 6.44
N PHE A 107 -0.33 12.54 6.36
CA PHE A 107 -1.09 13.70 5.92
C PHE A 107 -1.68 14.52 7.09
N VAL A 108 -1.54 14.06 8.34
CA VAL A 108 -2.11 14.74 9.53
C VAL A 108 -1.56 16.16 9.66
N ASP A 109 -0.26 16.35 9.51
CA ASP A 109 0.43 17.63 9.67
C ASP A 109 0.37 18.53 8.41
N LYS A 110 -0.27 18.08 7.34
CA LYS A 110 -0.40 18.83 6.10
C LYS A 110 -1.79 19.45 5.99
N THR A 111 -1.85 20.75 5.73
CA THR A 111 -3.12 21.43 5.48
C THR A 111 -3.68 21.04 4.11
N GLU A 112 -4.98 21.24 3.90
CA GLU A 112 -5.62 21.00 2.59
C GLU A 112 -4.99 21.87 1.48
N GLU A 113 -4.63 23.13 1.80
CA GLU A 113 -3.90 24.01 0.86
C GLU A 113 -2.53 23.43 0.49
N GLN A 114 -1.77 22.92 1.46
CA GLN A 114 -0.50 22.27 1.20
C GLN A 114 -0.66 21.03 0.32
N ILE A 115 -1.71 20.24 0.52
CA ILE A 115 -2.02 19.07 -0.32
C ILE A 115 -2.37 19.52 -1.74
N ARG A 116 -3.15 20.59 -1.93
CA ARG A 116 -3.39 21.19 -3.27
C ARG A 116 -2.10 21.62 -3.94
N ASN A 117 -1.23 22.31 -3.21
CA ASN A 117 0.07 22.73 -3.76
C ASN A 117 0.95 21.52 -4.14
N MET A 118 0.92 20.46 -3.37
CA MET A 118 1.61 19.21 -3.74
C MET A 118 1.05 18.63 -5.04
N LYS A 119 -0.28 18.56 -5.19
CA LYS A 119 -0.92 18.13 -6.44
C LYS A 119 -0.44 18.98 -7.62
N ASP A 120 -0.45 20.30 -7.48
CA ASP A 120 -0.02 21.23 -8.54
C ASP A 120 1.47 21.08 -8.85
N ALA A 121 2.28 20.63 -7.90
CA ALA A 121 3.69 20.27 -8.09
C ALA A 121 3.90 18.84 -8.64
N GLY A 122 2.83 18.15 -9.06
CA GLY A 122 2.90 16.85 -9.73
C GLY A 122 2.83 15.64 -8.80
N PHE A 123 2.61 15.81 -7.49
CA PHE A 123 2.36 14.65 -6.63
C PHE A 123 1.02 14.00 -6.97
N ALA A 124 1.05 12.71 -7.20
CA ALA A 124 -0.13 11.92 -7.58
C ALA A 124 0.03 10.46 -7.16
N ASP A 125 -1.10 9.84 -6.83
CA ASP A 125 -1.22 8.42 -6.54
C ASP A 125 -0.18 7.90 -5.52
N PRO A 126 -0.01 8.54 -4.32
CA PRO A 126 0.69 7.86 -3.24
C PRO A 126 -0.03 6.55 -2.92
N TYR A 127 0.75 5.49 -2.73
CA TYR A 127 0.23 4.19 -2.32
C TYR A 127 0.09 4.15 -0.81
N ILE A 128 -1.13 4.32 -0.32
CA ILE A 128 -1.44 4.49 1.11
C ILE A 128 -1.82 3.16 1.73
N GLY A 129 -1.02 2.68 2.67
CA GLY A 129 -1.30 1.48 3.45
C GLY A 129 -2.39 1.74 4.50
N VAL A 130 -3.66 1.68 4.13
CA VAL A 130 -4.81 1.76 5.05
C VAL A 130 -5.03 0.45 5.78
N GLU A 131 -4.97 -0.66 5.08
CA GLU A 131 -5.01 -2.07 5.48
C GLU A 131 -6.37 -2.55 6.03
N SER A 132 -7.12 -1.72 6.74
CA SER A 132 -8.38 -2.08 7.38
C SER A 132 -9.23 -0.85 7.71
N GLY A 133 -10.54 -1.00 7.66
CA GLY A 133 -11.51 -0.04 8.23
C GLY A 133 -12.00 -0.42 9.63
N ASP A 134 -11.48 -1.46 10.24
CA ASP A 134 -11.87 -1.95 11.56
C ASP A 134 -10.90 -1.48 12.64
N ASP A 135 -11.39 -0.71 13.60
CA ASP A 135 -10.58 -0.16 14.71
C ASP A 135 -9.95 -1.23 15.60
N HIS A 136 -10.64 -2.35 15.79
CA HIS A 136 -10.08 -3.47 16.56
C HIS A 136 -8.87 -4.04 15.84
N LEU A 137 -8.94 -4.26 14.52
CA LEU A 137 -7.82 -4.76 13.73
C LEU A 137 -6.69 -3.74 13.62
N LEU A 138 -6.98 -2.48 13.37
CA LEU A 138 -5.95 -1.42 13.34
C LEU A 138 -5.16 -1.37 14.65
N LYS A 139 -5.86 -1.47 15.79
CA LYS A 139 -5.23 -1.53 17.11
C LYS A 139 -4.46 -2.83 17.34
N PHE A 140 -5.07 -3.99 17.04
CA PHE A 140 -4.45 -5.31 17.19
C PHE A 140 -3.19 -5.45 16.34
N MET A 141 -3.20 -4.91 15.13
CA MET A 141 -2.07 -4.91 14.21
C MET A 141 -1.05 -3.80 14.46
N HIS A 142 -1.25 -2.98 15.48
CA HIS A 142 -0.37 -1.86 15.86
C HIS A 142 -0.13 -0.88 14.69
N LYS A 143 -1.20 -0.49 13.95
CA LYS A 143 -1.07 0.46 12.84
C LYS A 143 -0.70 1.88 13.27
N GLY A 144 -0.97 2.26 14.52
CA GLY A 144 -0.64 3.58 15.08
C GLY A 144 -1.70 4.66 14.85
N TYR A 145 -2.78 4.36 14.14
CA TYR A 145 -3.93 5.23 13.92
C TYR A 145 -5.23 4.42 14.00
N ASN A 146 -6.37 5.09 13.99
CA ASN A 146 -7.70 4.50 14.03
C ASN A 146 -8.49 4.83 12.74
N ARG A 147 -9.68 4.24 12.60
CA ARG A 147 -10.60 4.46 11.48
C ARG A 147 -10.95 5.94 11.30
N ALA A 148 -11.21 6.67 12.39
CA ALA A 148 -11.58 8.08 12.31
C ALA A 148 -10.45 8.92 11.70
N THR A 149 -9.22 8.72 12.15
CA THR A 149 -8.04 9.35 11.55
C THR A 149 -7.89 8.98 10.06
N ALA A 150 -8.06 7.69 9.71
CA ALA A 150 -7.97 7.27 8.32
C ALA A 150 -9.04 7.98 7.46
N ARG A 151 -10.29 8.03 7.92
CA ARG A 151 -11.40 8.69 7.22
C ARG A 151 -11.14 10.17 7.03
N GLU A 152 -10.76 10.88 8.09
CA GLU A 152 -10.46 12.31 8.06
C GLU A 152 -9.38 12.67 7.05
N GLN A 153 -8.29 11.88 7.02
CA GLN A 153 -7.21 12.18 6.09
C GLN A 153 -7.59 11.84 4.63
N LEU A 154 -8.34 10.78 4.38
CA LEU A 154 -8.84 10.47 3.04
C LEU A 154 -9.82 11.53 2.53
N GLU A 155 -10.73 12.01 3.38
CA GLU A 155 -11.63 13.14 3.05
C GLU A 155 -10.86 14.43 2.75
N LYS A 156 -9.76 14.69 3.47
CA LYS A 156 -8.88 15.84 3.20
C LYS A 156 -8.20 15.72 1.84
N LEU A 157 -7.74 14.51 1.45
CA LEU A 157 -7.19 14.27 0.12
C LEU A 157 -8.23 14.50 -0.98
N ASP A 158 -9.43 13.96 -0.80
CA ASP A 158 -10.57 14.17 -1.72
C ASP A 158 -10.91 15.65 -1.88
N SER A 159 -11.04 16.38 -0.75
CA SER A 159 -11.36 17.82 -0.75
C SER A 159 -10.29 18.65 -1.47
N ALA A 160 -9.04 18.23 -1.41
CA ALA A 160 -7.95 18.84 -2.15
C ALA A 160 -7.94 18.43 -3.65
N GLY A 161 -8.76 17.47 -4.05
CA GLY A 161 -8.75 16.86 -5.38
C GLY A 161 -7.44 16.14 -5.68
N PHE A 162 -6.84 15.55 -4.65
CA PHE A 162 -5.57 14.84 -4.73
C PHE A 162 -5.83 13.36 -5.00
N SER A 163 -5.28 12.81 -6.07
CA SER A 163 -5.41 11.39 -6.40
C SER A 163 -4.57 10.53 -5.47
N TYR A 164 -5.11 9.38 -5.05
CA TYR A 164 -4.42 8.45 -4.16
C TYR A 164 -4.87 7.00 -4.39
N VAL A 165 -3.98 6.07 -4.06
CA VAL A 165 -4.24 4.63 -4.06
C VAL A 165 -4.35 4.15 -2.62
N VAL A 166 -5.34 3.35 -2.29
CA VAL A 166 -5.47 2.71 -0.99
C VAL A 166 -5.17 1.21 -1.08
N ASN A 167 -4.43 0.69 -0.11
CA ASN A 167 -4.20 -0.74 0.04
C ASN A 167 -5.11 -1.32 1.13
N TRP A 168 -5.65 -2.50 0.86
CA TRP A 168 -6.37 -3.33 1.80
C TRP A 168 -5.69 -4.69 1.93
N ILE A 169 -5.48 -5.17 3.16
CA ILE A 169 -4.92 -6.50 3.41
C ILE A 169 -6.05 -7.47 3.75
N ASN A 170 -6.46 -8.24 2.76
CA ASN A 170 -7.43 -9.32 2.90
C ASN A 170 -6.91 -10.43 3.83
N GLY A 171 -7.79 -11.00 4.65
CA GLY A 171 -7.44 -12.02 5.64
C GLY A 171 -6.75 -11.49 6.90
N LEU A 172 -6.63 -10.17 7.07
CA LEU A 172 -5.93 -9.55 8.21
C LEU A 172 -6.58 -9.91 9.55
N GLY A 173 -7.89 -10.08 9.59
CA GLY A 173 -8.65 -10.42 10.79
C GLY A 173 -8.46 -11.86 11.28
N GLY A 174 -7.94 -12.75 10.41
CA GLY A 174 -7.85 -14.17 10.70
C GLY A 174 -9.17 -14.90 10.57
N LYS A 175 -9.18 -16.16 11.00
CA LYS A 175 -10.30 -17.09 10.85
C LYS A 175 -11.59 -16.59 11.52
N GLY A 176 -12.68 -16.61 10.76
CA GLY A 176 -14.02 -16.21 11.20
C GLY A 176 -14.26 -14.70 11.26
N TYR A 177 -13.28 -13.88 10.84
CA TYR A 177 -13.37 -12.42 10.94
C TYR A 177 -13.61 -11.71 9.61
N GLY A 178 -13.52 -12.43 8.49
CA GLY A 178 -13.49 -11.87 7.14
C GLY A 178 -14.70 -11.00 6.79
N LEU A 179 -15.92 -11.45 7.10
CA LEU A 179 -17.14 -10.68 6.79
C LEU A 179 -17.13 -9.30 7.48
N LYS A 180 -16.83 -9.27 8.79
CA LYS A 180 -16.79 -8.00 9.52
C LYS A 180 -15.72 -7.06 8.97
N HIS A 181 -14.52 -7.59 8.71
CA HIS A 181 -13.40 -6.81 8.17
C HIS A 181 -13.74 -6.23 6.79
N ALA A 182 -14.35 -7.02 5.91
CA ALA A 182 -14.80 -6.59 4.59
C ALA A 182 -15.79 -5.43 4.67
N LEU A 183 -16.85 -5.58 5.47
CA LEU A 183 -17.90 -4.57 5.61
C LEU A 183 -17.40 -3.27 6.24
N ASP A 184 -16.61 -3.37 7.29
CA ASP A 184 -16.05 -2.19 7.95
C ASP A 184 -15.07 -1.43 7.04
N THR A 185 -14.30 -2.15 6.22
CA THR A 185 -13.37 -1.50 5.29
C THR A 185 -14.11 -0.89 4.10
N ALA A 186 -15.10 -1.56 3.52
CA ALA A 186 -15.93 -0.98 2.46
C ALA A 186 -16.63 0.30 2.97
N SER A 187 -17.19 0.26 4.17
CA SER A 187 -17.81 1.40 4.82
C SER A 187 -16.84 2.55 5.15
N LEU A 188 -15.55 2.28 5.35
CA LEU A 188 -14.54 3.33 5.47
C LEU A 188 -14.39 4.10 4.15
N TYR A 189 -14.48 3.41 3.01
CA TYR A 189 -14.28 4.02 1.68
C TYR A 189 -15.54 4.63 1.08
N ASP A 190 -16.71 4.38 1.68
CA ASP A 190 -18.00 4.89 1.14
C ASP A 190 -17.99 6.41 0.97
N GLY A 191 -18.34 6.86 -0.25
CA GLY A 191 -18.32 8.28 -0.63
C GLY A 191 -16.92 8.89 -0.79
N LEU A 192 -15.84 8.11 -0.75
CA LEU A 192 -14.47 8.54 -1.07
C LEU A 192 -14.11 8.22 -2.53
N HIS A 193 -13.08 8.88 -3.07
CA HIS A 193 -12.70 8.79 -4.47
C HIS A 193 -11.24 8.35 -4.69
N PRO A 194 -10.80 7.20 -4.14
CA PRO A 194 -9.48 6.66 -4.47
C PRO A 194 -9.39 6.39 -5.97
N SER A 195 -8.27 6.74 -6.59
CA SER A 195 -7.99 6.40 -7.99
C SER A 195 -7.89 4.88 -8.21
N MET A 196 -7.48 4.16 -7.16
CA MET A 196 -7.38 2.71 -7.17
C MET A 196 -7.48 2.14 -5.76
N ILE A 197 -8.16 1.00 -5.63
CA ILE A 197 -8.11 0.12 -4.46
C ILE A 197 -7.27 -1.09 -4.84
N ASP A 198 -6.08 -1.23 -4.27
CA ASP A 198 -5.19 -2.36 -4.50
C ASP A 198 -5.26 -3.35 -3.32
N ILE A 199 -5.27 -4.65 -3.63
CA ILE A 199 -5.46 -5.69 -2.63
C ILE A 199 -4.22 -6.57 -2.54
N SER A 200 -3.80 -6.79 -1.31
CA SER A 200 -2.89 -7.86 -0.96
C SER A 200 -3.55 -8.81 0.05
N SER A 201 -3.11 -10.06 0.10
CA SER A 201 -3.54 -10.98 1.15
C SER A 201 -2.47 -11.11 2.22
N LEU A 202 -2.90 -11.24 3.46
CA LEU A 202 -2.00 -11.44 4.58
C LEU A 202 -1.09 -12.66 4.35
N VAL A 203 0.18 -12.49 4.63
CA VAL A 203 1.16 -13.58 4.74
C VAL A 203 1.77 -13.55 6.14
N LEU A 204 1.77 -14.68 6.84
CA LEU A 204 2.43 -14.80 8.13
C LEU A 204 3.95 -14.89 7.93
N ILE A 205 4.62 -13.77 8.06
CA ILE A 205 6.07 -13.68 7.87
C ILE A 205 6.78 -14.06 9.18
N PRO A 206 7.73 -15.00 9.15
CA PRO A 206 8.49 -15.42 10.33
C PRO A 206 9.11 -14.23 11.09
N LYS A 207 9.15 -14.35 12.42
CA LYS A 207 9.72 -13.35 13.34
C LYS A 207 8.93 -12.03 13.46
N THR A 208 7.80 -11.87 12.77
CA THR A 208 6.89 -10.73 12.99
C THR A 208 6.09 -10.89 14.28
N GLY A 209 5.50 -9.80 14.77
CA GLY A 209 4.61 -9.83 15.95
C GLY A 209 3.43 -10.78 15.75
N LEU A 210 2.80 -10.71 14.54
CA LEU A 210 1.65 -11.54 14.20
C LEU A 210 2.02 -13.04 14.11
N TRP A 211 3.17 -13.37 13.54
CA TRP A 211 3.67 -14.74 13.51
C TRP A 211 3.89 -15.31 14.93
N ASN A 212 4.41 -14.49 15.86
CA ASN A 212 4.57 -14.90 17.25
C ASN A 212 3.21 -15.13 17.93
N LEU A 213 2.21 -14.29 17.66
CA LEU A 213 0.85 -14.49 18.17
C LEU A 213 0.22 -15.76 17.60
N ALA A 214 0.41 -16.06 16.33
CA ALA A 214 -0.10 -17.29 15.71
C ALA A 214 0.55 -18.53 16.35
N ARG A 215 1.85 -18.54 16.56
CA ARG A 215 2.53 -19.64 17.26
C ARG A 215 2.09 -19.82 18.72
N ALA A 216 1.67 -18.76 19.36
CA ALA A 216 1.14 -18.78 20.72
C ALA A 216 -0.36 -19.16 20.78
N GLY A 217 -1.00 -19.49 19.65
CA GLY A 217 -2.44 -19.80 19.57
C GLY A 217 -3.36 -18.59 19.80
N LYS A 218 -2.83 -17.37 19.71
CA LYS A 218 -3.57 -16.10 19.91
C LYS A 218 -4.05 -15.46 18.60
N TYR A 219 -3.71 -16.05 17.48
CA TYR A 219 -4.15 -15.69 16.15
C TYR A 219 -4.21 -16.96 15.30
N GLU A 220 -5.29 -17.15 14.57
CA GLU A 220 -5.47 -18.22 13.58
C GLU A 220 -5.67 -17.58 12.21
N GLU A 221 -4.86 -17.99 11.25
CA GLU A 221 -4.95 -17.48 9.88
C GLU A 221 -6.27 -17.90 9.22
N ALA A 222 -6.92 -17.00 8.49
CA ALA A 222 -8.07 -17.33 7.67
C ALA A 222 -7.69 -18.36 6.58
N GLY A 223 -8.62 -19.26 6.25
CA GLY A 223 -8.49 -20.18 5.11
C GLY A 223 -8.46 -19.42 3.78
N GLU A 224 -7.99 -20.04 2.73
CA GLU A 224 -7.89 -19.42 1.41
C GLU A 224 -9.28 -19.15 0.82
N VAL A 225 -10.20 -20.08 0.99
CA VAL A 225 -11.61 -19.91 0.59
C VAL A 225 -12.26 -18.79 1.39
N GLU A 226 -12.03 -18.72 2.69
CA GLU A 226 -12.54 -17.64 3.53
C GLU A 226 -12.04 -16.26 3.08
N ARG A 227 -10.76 -16.15 2.68
CA ARG A 227 -10.19 -14.91 2.14
C ARG A 227 -10.86 -14.48 0.83
N LEU A 228 -11.15 -15.43 -0.05
CA LEU A 228 -11.86 -15.15 -1.29
C LEU A 228 -13.30 -14.72 -1.03
N GLN A 229 -13.98 -15.35 -0.07
CA GLN A 229 -15.30 -14.93 0.38
C GLN A 229 -15.29 -13.53 1.01
N GLU A 230 -14.31 -13.23 1.83
CA GLU A 230 -14.08 -11.88 2.37
C GLU A 230 -13.97 -10.84 1.25
N MET A 231 -13.23 -11.16 0.20
CA MET A 231 -13.08 -10.28 -0.96
C MET A 231 -14.39 -10.08 -1.71
N GLN A 232 -15.20 -11.14 -1.87
CA GLN A 232 -16.54 -11.03 -2.47
C GLN A 232 -17.44 -10.11 -1.64
N GLU A 233 -17.45 -10.24 -0.31
CA GLU A 233 -18.27 -9.40 0.58
C GLU A 233 -17.79 -7.93 0.56
N PHE A 234 -16.48 -7.69 0.50
CA PHE A 234 -15.94 -6.36 0.31
C PHE A 234 -16.43 -5.75 -1.02
N LEU A 235 -16.29 -6.46 -2.12
CA LEU A 235 -16.75 -6.00 -3.44
C LEU A 235 -18.27 -5.74 -3.48
N LYS A 236 -19.09 -6.61 -2.88
CA LYS A 236 -20.54 -6.41 -2.80
C LYS A 236 -20.90 -5.13 -2.06
N ALA A 237 -20.21 -4.84 -0.95
CA ALA A 237 -20.47 -3.68 -0.11
C ALA A 237 -19.89 -2.38 -0.68
N LEU A 238 -18.89 -2.44 -1.56
CA LEU A 238 -18.19 -1.28 -2.08
C LEU A 238 -19.07 -0.51 -3.08
N THR A 239 -19.20 0.80 -2.89
CA THR A 239 -20.03 1.69 -3.72
C THR A 239 -19.22 2.60 -4.65
N ASN A 240 -17.90 2.63 -4.48
CA ASN A 240 -16.98 3.53 -5.16
C ASN A 240 -16.92 3.29 -6.68
N ASP A 241 -16.73 4.39 -7.43
CA ASP A 241 -16.29 4.37 -8.82
C ASP A 241 -14.76 4.51 -8.84
N THR A 242 -14.06 3.41 -9.09
CA THR A 242 -12.60 3.34 -8.96
C THR A 242 -12.05 2.12 -9.72
N ILE A 243 -10.72 2.06 -9.84
CA ILE A 243 -10.04 0.86 -10.30
C ILE A 243 -9.86 -0.09 -9.12
N PHE A 244 -10.30 -1.33 -9.29
CA PHE A 244 -9.97 -2.42 -8.39
C PHE A 244 -8.80 -3.21 -8.95
N GLN A 245 -7.76 -3.42 -8.13
CA GLN A 245 -6.58 -4.14 -8.55
C GLN A 245 -6.19 -5.23 -7.55
N SER A 246 -5.75 -6.35 -8.09
CA SER A 246 -5.09 -7.43 -7.36
C SER A 246 -3.90 -7.89 -8.19
N SER A 247 -2.71 -7.36 -7.90
CA SER A 247 -1.48 -7.71 -8.61
C SER A 247 -0.41 -8.31 -7.69
N HIS A 248 -0.67 -8.32 -6.38
CA HIS A 248 0.27 -8.84 -5.40
C HIS A 248 0.30 -10.38 -5.43
N ILE A 249 1.51 -10.95 -5.36
CA ILE A 249 1.73 -12.41 -5.42
C ILE A 249 1.02 -13.21 -4.32
N SER A 250 0.58 -12.56 -3.24
CA SER A 250 -0.18 -13.19 -2.16
C SER A 250 -1.64 -13.49 -2.50
N VAL A 251 -2.14 -12.98 -3.62
CA VAL A 251 -3.52 -13.20 -4.08
C VAL A 251 -3.50 -14.22 -5.22
N PRO A 252 -4.40 -15.23 -5.24
CA PRO A 252 -4.33 -16.34 -6.20
C PRO A 252 -4.79 -15.97 -7.62
N PHE A 253 -5.09 -14.70 -7.90
CA PHE A 253 -5.41 -14.22 -9.24
C PHE A 253 -4.94 -12.77 -9.41
N HIS A 254 -4.74 -12.38 -10.66
CA HIS A 254 -4.39 -11.02 -11.02
C HIS A 254 -5.54 -10.38 -11.81
N VAL A 255 -5.97 -9.21 -11.37
CA VAL A 255 -7.01 -8.42 -12.04
C VAL A 255 -6.69 -6.93 -11.90
N ARG A 256 -7.06 -6.18 -12.93
CA ARG A 256 -7.19 -4.72 -12.90
C ARG A 256 -8.43 -4.38 -13.71
N THR A 257 -9.44 -3.85 -13.05
CA THR A 257 -10.74 -3.59 -13.66
C THR A 257 -11.42 -2.38 -13.03
N GLU A 258 -12.32 -1.77 -13.77
CA GLU A 258 -13.16 -0.68 -13.29
C GLU A 258 -14.37 -1.21 -12.54
N ILE A 259 -14.65 -0.64 -11.38
CA ILE A 259 -15.87 -0.89 -10.62
C ILE A 259 -16.64 0.44 -10.48
N PRO A 260 -17.98 0.43 -10.53
CA PRO A 260 -18.86 -0.76 -10.45
C PRO A 260 -19.07 -1.51 -11.77
N ALA A 261 -18.56 -1.03 -12.91
CA ALA A 261 -18.86 -1.56 -14.24
C ALA A 261 -18.69 -3.08 -14.37
N HIS A 262 -17.56 -3.62 -13.87
CA HIS A 262 -17.23 -5.05 -13.94
C HIS A 262 -17.27 -5.77 -12.59
N LYS A 263 -17.91 -5.17 -11.59
CA LYS A 263 -17.91 -5.70 -10.22
C LYS A 263 -18.54 -7.09 -10.14
N GLN A 264 -19.65 -7.32 -10.82
CA GLN A 264 -20.33 -8.62 -10.77
C GLN A 264 -19.50 -9.72 -11.45
N GLU A 265 -18.91 -9.42 -12.60
CA GLU A 265 -18.03 -10.36 -13.30
C GLU A 265 -16.83 -10.79 -12.42
N LEU A 266 -16.28 -9.84 -11.65
CA LEU A 266 -15.19 -10.13 -10.71
C LEU A 266 -15.67 -11.02 -9.55
N ILE A 267 -16.84 -10.76 -8.98
CA ILE A 267 -17.43 -11.58 -7.90
C ILE A 267 -17.68 -13.00 -8.40
N ASP A 268 -18.23 -13.16 -9.61
CA ASP A 268 -18.52 -14.46 -10.21
C ASP A 268 -17.22 -15.22 -10.52
N GLY A 269 -16.20 -14.55 -11.06
CA GLY A 269 -14.87 -15.14 -11.29
C GLY A 269 -14.19 -15.62 -10.00
N ILE A 270 -14.33 -14.88 -8.91
CA ILE A 270 -13.83 -15.32 -7.58
C ILE A 270 -14.61 -16.59 -7.15
N GLN A 271 -15.93 -16.66 -7.37
CA GLN A 271 -16.71 -17.86 -7.05
C GLN A 271 -16.25 -19.07 -7.87
N GLU A 272 -15.98 -18.88 -9.15
CA GLU A 272 -15.44 -19.96 -10.01
C GLU A 272 -14.08 -20.48 -9.49
N ILE A 273 -13.21 -19.60 -8.98
CA ILE A 273 -11.95 -20.02 -8.37
C ILE A 273 -12.20 -20.88 -7.12
N ILE A 274 -13.14 -20.47 -6.26
CA ILE A 274 -13.51 -21.21 -5.05
C ILE A 274 -14.03 -22.61 -5.43
N ASP A 275 -14.94 -22.70 -6.39
CA ASP A 275 -15.62 -23.95 -6.78
C ASP A 275 -14.66 -24.93 -7.47
N ASN A 276 -13.73 -24.41 -8.30
CA ASN A 276 -12.84 -25.23 -9.11
C ASN A 276 -11.57 -25.66 -8.38
N GLN A 277 -11.04 -24.86 -7.45
CA GLN A 277 -9.76 -25.13 -6.82
C GLN A 277 -9.88 -25.67 -5.40
N GLY A 278 -10.73 -25.07 -4.58
CA GLY A 278 -10.90 -25.42 -3.17
C GLY A 278 -9.67 -25.08 -2.29
N GLU A 279 -9.84 -25.26 -0.98
CA GLU A 279 -8.87 -24.83 0.06
C GLU A 279 -7.46 -25.41 -0.15
N ALA A 280 -7.37 -26.71 -0.45
CA ALA A 280 -6.06 -27.40 -0.52
C ALA A 280 -5.19 -26.94 -1.70
N ALA A 281 -5.80 -26.66 -2.86
CA ALA A 281 -5.07 -26.20 -4.04
C ALA A 281 -4.64 -24.73 -3.86
N LEU A 282 -5.51 -23.88 -3.36
CA LEU A 282 -5.22 -22.49 -3.05
C LEU A 282 -4.13 -22.37 -1.98
N ARG A 283 -4.14 -23.22 -0.95
CA ARG A 283 -3.09 -23.28 0.08
C ARG A 283 -1.73 -23.69 -0.49
N ARG A 284 -1.69 -24.66 -1.42
CA ARG A 284 -0.43 -25.03 -2.12
C ARG A 284 0.11 -23.84 -2.91
N PHE A 285 -0.74 -23.17 -3.68
CA PHE A 285 -0.37 -21.96 -4.42
C PHE A 285 0.32 -20.94 -3.50
N ARG A 286 -0.31 -20.57 -2.37
CA ARG A 286 0.26 -19.63 -1.41
C ARG A 286 1.61 -20.09 -0.86
N THR A 287 1.74 -21.37 -0.50
CA THR A 287 2.97 -21.93 0.06
C THR A 287 4.12 -21.89 -0.93
N GLU A 288 3.85 -22.20 -2.19
CA GLU A 288 4.82 -22.15 -3.28
C GLU A 288 5.30 -20.72 -3.54
N TYR A 289 4.38 -19.76 -3.57
CA TYR A 289 4.74 -18.36 -3.75
C TYR A 289 5.45 -17.76 -2.53
N ALA A 290 5.02 -18.08 -1.33
CA ALA A 290 5.70 -17.63 -0.10
C ALA A 290 7.15 -18.14 -0.03
N SER A 291 7.42 -19.34 -0.53
CA SER A 291 8.79 -19.90 -0.58
C SER A 291 9.68 -19.22 -1.63
N GLN A 292 9.11 -18.61 -2.66
CA GLN A 292 9.84 -17.97 -3.76
C GLN A 292 10.06 -16.46 -3.58
N GLY A 293 9.18 -15.76 -2.88
CA GLY A 293 9.13 -14.30 -2.85
C GLY A 293 9.46 -13.63 -1.50
N TYR A 294 9.32 -14.34 -0.40
CA TYR A 294 9.55 -13.80 0.93
C TYR A 294 10.85 -14.32 1.54
N ARG A 295 12.00 -13.99 0.93
CA ARG A 295 13.25 -14.01 1.69
C ARG A 295 13.24 -12.82 2.63
N ALA A 296 13.48 -13.07 3.91
CA ALA A 296 13.63 -11.98 4.87
C ALA A 296 14.71 -11.01 4.38
N PRO A 297 14.52 -9.69 4.50
CA PRO A 297 15.58 -8.74 4.18
C PRO A 297 16.87 -9.13 4.94
N GLY A 298 17.97 -9.41 4.21
CA GLY A 298 19.25 -9.82 4.78
C GLY A 298 19.68 -11.27 4.49
N GLU A 299 18.89 -12.07 3.79
CA GLU A 299 19.27 -13.43 3.30
C GLU A 299 19.66 -13.40 1.79
N TYR A 300 20.51 -12.43 1.39
CA TYR A 300 21.15 -12.38 0.08
C TYR A 300 22.58 -12.90 0.16
#